data_f7de38dbfd5f20a9e8c6858299991e6a
#
_entry.id   f7de38dbfd5f20a9e8c6858299991e6a
#
_cell.length_a   1.000
_cell.length_b   1.000
_cell.length_c   1.000
_cell.angle_alpha   90.00
_cell.angle_beta   90.00
_cell.angle_gamma   90.00
#
_symmetry.space_group_name_H-M   'P 1'
#
loop_
_entity.id
_entity.type
_entity.pdbx_description
1 polymer ?
#
loop_
_entity_poly.entity_id
_entity_poly.type
_entity_poly.pdbx_seq_one_letter_code
_entity_poly.pdbx_strand_id
1 'polypeptide(L)'
;DFTKGRSAIVEMARKIVEIHNLTDLSAGTTMNIGTIQGGTIFNAVPARCEIVVDMRFEKNEEMEKAKENLAAVCRKTYIEGTQTEMEYIDVMHVFETTEEGLRLWDFLRETAGEAGLQPLGQARLGGSSDAAYLTMAGVPTVCSCGTMGEWNHTVREYALADSLYERAK
;
A
#
# COMPACT_ATOMS: atom_id res chain seq x y z
N ASP A 1 -12.96 -32.81 -22.32
CA ASP A 1 -12.47 -33.83 -21.40
C ASP A 1 -11.86 -33.14 -20.17
N PHE A 2 -12.58 -33.19 -19.05
CA PHE A 2 -12.21 -32.51 -17.80
C PHE A 2 -10.80 -32.91 -17.31
N THR A 3 -10.41 -34.17 -17.51
CA THR A 3 -9.12 -34.69 -17.01
C THR A 3 -7.90 -34.14 -17.77
N LYS A 4 -8.10 -33.53 -18.94
CA LYS A 4 -7.05 -32.87 -19.73
C LYS A 4 -6.95 -31.39 -19.48
N GLY A 5 -7.94 -30.82 -18.81
CA GLY A 5 -7.99 -29.40 -18.50
C GLY A 5 -7.10 -29.04 -17.29
N ARG A 6 -6.44 -27.90 -17.37
CA ARG A 6 -5.65 -27.29 -16.28
C ARG A 6 -6.30 -25.98 -15.89
N SER A 7 -6.96 -25.97 -14.74
CA SER A 7 -7.77 -24.82 -14.32
C SER A 7 -6.91 -23.72 -13.71
N ALA A 8 -6.76 -22.61 -14.43
CA ALA A 8 -6.09 -21.43 -13.90
C ALA A 8 -6.84 -20.83 -12.69
N ILE A 9 -8.17 -20.94 -12.63
CA ILE A 9 -8.95 -20.48 -11.46
C ILE A 9 -8.62 -21.33 -10.23
N VAL A 10 -8.50 -22.65 -10.35
CA VAL A 10 -8.16 -23.52 -9.20
C VAL A 10 -6.72 -23.28 -8.75
N GLU A 11 -5.79 -23.07 -9.67
CA GLU A 11 -4.42 -22.66 -9.37
C GLU A 11 -4.41 -21.36 -8.57
N MET A 12 -5.09 -20.34 -9.09
CA MET A 12 -5.15 -19.01 -8.47
C MET A 12 -5.86 -19.04 -7.11
N ALA A 13 -6.94 -19.81 -6.95
CA ALA A 13 -7.66 -19.92 -5.69
C ALA A 13 -6.76 -20.42 -4.54
N ARG A 14 -5.85 -21.36 -4.81
CA ARG A 14 -4.87 -21.83 -3.82
C ARG A 14 -3.85 -20.76 -3.46
N LYS A 15 -3.38 -20.02 -4.47
CA LYS A 15 -2.45 -18.90 -4.26
C LYS A 15 -3.11 -17.75 -3.49
N ILE A 16 -4.37 -17.43 -3.76
CA ILE A 16 -5.13 -16.40 -3.02
C ILE A 16 -5.12 -16.68 -1.52
N VAL A 17 -5.35 -17.91 -1.11
CA VAL A 17 -5.33 -18.26 0.31
C VAL A 17 -3.94 -18.06 0.92
N GLU A 18 -2.88 -18.46 0.22
CA GLU A 18 -1.52 -18.24 0.72
C GLU A 18 -1.14 -16.77 0.73
N ILE A 19 -1.50 -16.01 -0.30
CA ILE A 19 -1.24 -14.56 -0.36
C ILE A 19 -1.96 -13.86 0.79
N HIS A 20 -3.23 -14.17 1.04
CA HIS A 20 -3.98 -13.62 2.16
C HIS A 20 -3.29 -13.89 3.51
N ASN A 21 -2.73 -15.08 3.68
CA ASN A 21 -2.03 -15.49 4.90
C ASN A 21 -0.65 -14.80 5.09
N LEU A 22 -0.16 -14.04 4.09
CA LEU A 22 1.02 -13.19 4.25
C LEU A 22 0.70 -11.89 5.01
N THR A 23 -0.57 -11.60 5.30
CA THR A 23 -0.97 -10.49 6.16
C THR A 23 -0.42 -10.69 7.56
N ASP A 24 0.34 -9.70 8.03
CA ASP A 24 0.88 -9.64 9.40
C ASP A 24 0.58 -8.26 10.00
N LEU A 25 -0.53 -8.19 10.74
CA LEU A 25 -0.95 -6.94 11.39
C LEU A 25 0.02 -6.48 12.47
N SER A 26 0.80 -7.39 13.06
CA SER A 26 1.80 -7.04 14.06
C SER A 26 3.02 -6.35 13.46
N ALA A 27 3.35 -6.68 12.21
CA ALA A 27 4.39 -6.03 11.40
C ALA A 27 3.85 -4.84 10.57
N GLY A 28 2.54 -4.56 10.62
CA GLY A 28 1.90 -3.52 9.83
C GLY A 28 1.80 -3.86 8.33
N THR A 29 1.83 -5.16 7.98
CA THR A 29 1.73 -5.65 6.60
C THR A 29 0.31 -6.14 6.31
N THR A 30 -0.31 -5.67 5.22
CA THR A 30 -1.61 -6.17 4.75
C THR A 30 -1.55 -6.59 3.29
N MET A 31 -2.25 -7.69 2.97
CA MET A 31 -2.44 -8.23 1.63
C MET A 31 -3.93 -8.27 1.32
N ASN A 32 -4.40 -7.39 0.47
CA ASN A 32 -5.80 -7.34 0.06
C ASN A 32 -5.94 -7.75 -1.41
N ILE A 33 -6.60 -8.87 -1.67
CA ILE A 33 -6.96 -9.27 -3.03
C ILE A 33 -8.17 -8.43 -3.45
N GLY A 34 -7.92 -7.33 -4.15
CA GLY A 34 -8.94 -6.33 -4.50
C GLY A 34 -9.83 -6.75 -5.66
N THR A 35 -9.27 -7.49 -6.63
CA THR A 35 -10.03 -7.99 -7.78
C THR A 35 -9.60 -9.40 -8.16
N ILE A 36 -10.53 -10.12 -8.78
CA ILE A 36 -10.27 -11.42 -9.42
C ILE A 36 -11.06 -11.50 -10.73
N GLN A 37 -10.39 -11.93 -11.79
CA GLN A 37 -11.02 -12.16 -13.09
C GLN A 37 -10.51 -13.48 -13.68
N GLY A 38 -11.41 -14.33 -14.20
CA GLY A 38 -11.01 -15.60 -14.78
C GLY A 38 -12.13 -16.34 -15.45
N GLY A 39 -11.74 -17.20 -16.43
CA GLY A 39 -12.69 -17.97 -17.23
C GLY A 39 -13.43 -17.12 -18.28
N THR A 40 -14.14 -17.80 -19.17
CA THR A 40 -14.94 -17.17 -20.24
C THR A 40 -16.38 -17.68 -20.26
N ILE A 41 -16.56 -18.96 -19.95
CA ILE A 41 -17.86 -19.64 -19.95
C ILE A 41 -17.87 -20.76 -18.90
N PHE A 42 -19.03 -21.02 -18.28
CA PHE A 42 -19.16 -21.91 -17.12
C PHE A 42 -18.83 -23.39 -17.40
N ASN A 43 -18.92 -23.84 -18.64
CA ASN A 43 -18.70 -25.23 -19.03
C ASN A 43 -17.34 -25.49 -19.71
N ALA A 44 -16.39 -24.53 -19.63
CA ALA A 44 -15.02 -24.69 -20.08
C ALA A 44 -14.04 -24.60 -18.91
N VAL A 45 -12.97 -25.40 -18.95
CA VAL A 45 -11.87 -25.27 -17.99
C VAL A 45 -11.13 -23.96 -18.25
N PRO A 46 -11.03 -23.03 -17.27
CA PRO A 46 -10.48 -21.71 -17.47
C PRO A 46 -8.97 -21.73 -17.74
N ALA A 47 -8.56 -21.14 -18.85
CA ALA A 47 -7.16 -21.05 -19.26
C ALA A 47 -6.41 -19.87 -18.63
N ARG A 48 -7.13 -18.86 -18.12
CA ARG A 48 -6.56 -17.66 -17.48
C ARG A 48 -7.33 -17.31 -16.21
N CYS A 49 -6.60 -16.86 -15.20
CA CYS A 49 -7.13 -16.17 -14.03
C CYS A 49 -6.13 -15.11 -13.61
N GLU A 50 -6.63 -13.94 -13.24
CA GLU A 50 -5.85 -12.77 -12.86
C GLU A 50 -6.41 -12.20 -11.55
N ILE A 51 -5.52 -11.76 -10.68
CA ILE A 51 -5.87 -11.02 -9.45
C ILE A 51 -5.07 -9.74 -9.38
N VAL A 52 -5.62 -8.73 -8.71
CA VAL A 52 -4.88 -7.54 -8.29
C VAL A 52 -4.83 -7.52 -6.77
N VAL A 53 -3.62 -7.35 -6.24
CA VAL A 53 -3.36 -7.35 -4.80
C VAL A 53 -2.89 -5.96 -4.38
N ASP A 54 -3.61 -5.32 -3.46
CA ASP A 54 -3.16 -4.12 -2.76
C ASP A 54 -2.33 -4.55 -1.56
N MET A 55 -1.09 -4.06 -1.49
CA MET A 55 -0.13 -4.38 -0.44
C MET A 55 0.21 -3.09 0.32
N ARG A 56 0.07 -3.11 1.66
CA ARG A 56 0.42 -1.95 2.49
C ARG A 56 1.39 -2.34 3.59
N PHE A 57 2.27 -1.43 3.94
CA PHE A 57 3.38 -1.64 4.86
C PHE A 57 3.58 -0.43 5.77
N GLU A 58 4.15 -0.68 6.95
CA GLU A 58 4.60 0.37 7.86
C GLU A 58 6.11 0.60 7.80
N LYS A 59 6.87 -0.33 7.18
CA LYS A 59 8.32 -0.26 7.02
C LYS A 59 8.75 -0.77 5.64
N ASN A 60 9.78 -0.15 5.06
CA ASN A 60 10.35 -0.59 3.79
C ASN A 60 10.96 -1.99 3.88
N GLU A 61 11.53 -2.37 5.02
CA GLU A 61 12.03 -3.73 5.25
C GLU A 61 10.91 -4.78 5.12
N GLU A 62 9.74 -4.52 5.70
CA GLU A 62 8.59 -5.41 5.60
C GLU A 62 8.02 -5.45 4.17
N MET A 63 8.11 -4.36 3.42
CA MET A 63 7.77 -4.34 2.00
C MET A 63 8.63 -5.30 1.19
N GLU A 64 9.95 -5.27 1.36
CA GLU A 64 10.86 -6.17 0.64
C GLU A 64 10.65 -7.63 1.03
N LYS A 65 10.49 -7.93 2.31
CA LYS A 65 10.16 -9.26 2.81
C LYS A 65 8.83 -9.79 2.24
N ALA A 66 7.81 -8.94 2.17
CA ALA A 66 6.52 -9.31 1.61
C ALA A 66 6.60 -9.56 0.10
N LYS A 67 7.38 -8.78 -0.66
CA LYS A 67 7.67 -9.03 -2.08
C LYS A 67 8.33 -10.39 -2.29
N GLU A 68 9.31 -10.76 -1.46
CA GLU A 68 9.98 -12.05 -1.53
C GLU A 68 9.01 -13.20 -1.24
N ASN A 69 8.19 -13.08 -0.21
CA ASN A 69 7.18 -14.07 0.14
C ASN A 69 6.12 -14.23 -0.97
N LEU A 70 5.64 -13.13 -1.53
CA LEU A 70 4.71 -13.15 -2.66
C LEU A 70 5.33 -13.85 -3.88
N ALA A 71 6.57 -13.53 -4.22
CA ALA A 71 7.31 -14.19 -5.29
C ALA A 71 7.47 -15.70 -5.02
N ALA A 72 7.68 -16.11 -3.77
CA ALA A 72 7.74 -17.51 -3.39
C ALA A 72 6.39 -18.23 -3.61
N VAL A 73 5.26 -17.60 -3.28
CA VAL A 73 3.93 -18.14 -3.59
C VAL A 73 3.72 -18.23 -5.11
N CYS A 74 4.11 -17.22 -5.87
CA CYS A 74 3.97 -17.22 -7.34
C CYS A 74 4.76 -18.34 -8.01
N ARG A 75 5.94 -18.70 -7.48
CA ARG A 75 6.76 -19.82 -8.00
C ARG A 75 6.17 -21.21 -7.74
N LYS A 76 5.26 -21.37 -6.79
CA LYS A 76 4.60 -22.66 -6.55
C LYS A 76 3.66 -23.00 -7.70
N THR A 77 3.52 -24.28 -8.00
CA THR A 77 2.55 -24.80 -8.97
C THR A 77 1.70 -25.86 -8.28
N TYR A 78 0.41 -25.63 -8.19
CA TYR A 78 -0.57 -26.54 -7.58
C TYR A 78 -1.28 -27.40 -8.61
N ILE A 79 -1.44 -26.88 -9.81
CA ILE A 79 -2.02 -27.59 -10.95
C ILE A 79 -0.93 -27.74 -12.00
N GLU A 80 -0.46 -28.97 -12.19
CA GLU A 80 0.60 -29.27 -13.16
C GLU A 80 0.30 -28.66 -14.53
N GLY A 81 1.28 -27.96 -15.12
CA GLY A 81 1.20 -27.32 -16.43
C GLY A 81 0.51 -25.97 -16.42
N THR A 82 0.25 -25.36 -15.23
CA THR A 82 -0.04 -23.94 -15.11
C THR A 82 1.25 -23.14 -14.92
N GLN A 83 1.22 -21.85 -15.27
CA GLN A 83 2.28 -20.89 -15.05
C GLN A 83 1.70 -19.64 -14.40
N THR A 84 2.49 -18.96 -13.55
CA THR A 84 2.10 -17.70 -12.92
C THR A 84 3.14 -16.64 -13.26
N GLU A 85 2.65 -15.53 -13.75
CA GLU A 85 3.42 -14.30 -13.96
C GLU A 85 2.99 -13.28 -12.92
N MET A 86 3.91 -12.43 -12.51
CA MET A 86 3.67 -11.37 -11.54
C MET A 86 4.35 -10.10 -12.03
N GLU A 87 3.64 -8.98 -11.91
CA GLU A 87 4.18 -7.64 -12.16
C GLU A 87 3.79 -6.69 -11.01
N TYR A 88 4.59 -5.67 -10.82
CA TYR A 88 4.27 -4.56 -9.93
C TYR A 88 3.75 -3.40 -10.77
N ILE A 89 2.52 -2.96 -10.50
CA ILE A 89 1.84 -1.91 -11.29
C ILE A 89 2.23 -0.53 -10.75
N ASP A 90 2.17 -0.38 -9.42
CA ASP A 90 2.48 0.86 -8.72
C ASP A 90 3.18 0.53 -7.41
N VAL A 91 4.37 1.09 -7.20
CA VAL A 91 5.18 0.81 -6.02
C VAL A 91 5.56 2.12 -5.36
N MET A 92 4.99 2.37 -4.20
CA MET A 92 5.34 3.50 -3.35
C MET A 92 6.10 3.01 -2.12
N HIS A 93 7.18 3.72 -1.77
CA HIS A 93 7.91 3.45 -0.54
C HIS A 93 7.17 3.97 0.69
N VAL A 94 7.48 3.38 1.84
CA VAL A 94 6.92 3.81 3.11
C VAL A 94 7.62 5.09 3.58
N PHE A 95 6.83 6.07 4.00
CA PHE A 95 7.34 7.24 4.69
C PHE A 95 7.62 6.87 6.15
N GLU A 96 8.86 6.46 6.41
CA GLU A 96 9.28 6.06 7.76
C GLU A 96 9.67 7.27 8.61
N THR A 97 9.36 7.19 9.90
CA THR A 97 9.79 8.20 10.89
C THR A 97 11.27 8.01 11.19
N THR A 98 12.08 9.06 10.97
CA THR A 98 13.50 9.12 11.34
C THR A 98 13.73 10.03 12.54
N GLU A 99 14.87 9.89 13.21
CA GLU A 99 15.25 10.79 14.32
C GLU A 99 15.37 12.24 13.85
N GLU A 100 15.91 12.47 12.64
CA GLU A 100 16.01 13.78 12.02
C GLU A 100 14.62 14.37 11.71
N GLY A 101 13.72 13.54 11.21
CA GLY A 101 12.32 13.92 10.97
C GLY A 101 11.60 14.30 12.26
N LEU A 102 11.85 13.60 13.36
CA LEU A 102 11.29 13.94 14.68
C LEU A 102 11.86 15.27 15.21
N ARG A 103 13.17 15.54 15.02
CA ARG A 103 13.76 16.85 15.38
C ARG A 103 13.15 17.98 14.58
N LEU A 104 12.94 17.78 13.27
CA LEU A 104 12.26 18.77 12.43
C LEU A 104 10.80 18.98 12.87
N TRP A 105 10.11 17.91 13.23
CA TRP A 105 8.75 17.98 13.77
C TRP A 105 8.67 18.80 15.06
N ASP A 106 9.57 18.56 16.02
CA ASP A 106 9.61 19.29 17.28
C ASP A 106 9.86 20.80 17.04
N PHE A 107 10.79 21.12 16.14
CA PHE A 107 11.06 22.51 15.73
C PHE A 107 9.81 23.17 15.13
N LEU A 108 9.11 22.50 14.22
CA LEU A 108 7.88 23.03 13.61
C LEU A 108 6.78 23.23 14.64
N ARG A 109 6.61 22.30 15.57
CA ARG A 109 5.60 22.38 16.62
C ARG A 109 5.86 23.56 17.55
N GLU A 110 7.10 23.79 17.96
CA GLU A 110 7.51 24.94 18.79
C GLU A 110 7.28 26.26 18.05
N THR A 111 7.75 26.36 16.82
CA THR A 111 7.56 27.56 15.99
C THR A 111 6.09 27.88 15.76
N ALA A 112 5.26 26.87 15.46
CA ALA A 112 3.82 27.05 15.31
C ALA A 112 3.16 27.57 16.60
N GLY A 113 3.60 27.07 17.76
CA GLY A 113 3.13 27.52 19.06
C GLY A 113 3.51 28.99 19.33
N GLU A 114 4.75 29.39 19.05
CA GLU A 114 5.23 30.76 19.15
C GLU A 114 4.47 31.74 18.22
N ALA A 115 4.11 31.25 17.01
CA ALA A 115 3.31 32.01 16.04
C ALA A 115 1.81 32.06 16.39
N GLY A 116 1.38 31.43 17.49
CA GLY A 116 -0.03 31.36 17.91
C GLY A 116 -0.93 30.56 16.98
N LEU A 117 -0.37 29.61 16.22
CA LEU A 117 -1.13 28.70 15.37
C LEU A 117 -1.81 27.60 16.18
N GLN A 118 -2.81 26.94 15.57
CA GLN A 118 -3.44 25.79 16.19
C GLN A 118 -2.42 24.67 16.48
N PRO A 119 -2.56 23.95 17.60
CA PRO A 119 -1.66 22.87 17.94
C PRO A 119 -1.55 21.84 16.80
N LEU A 120 -0.32 21.52 16.42
CA LEU A 120 -0.03 20.49 15.45
C LEU A 120 -0.04 19.11 16.12
N GLY A 121 -0.68 18.13 15.50
CA GLY A 121 -0.72 16.75 15.94
C GLY A 121 -0.02 15.82 14.96
N GLN A 122 0.38 14.64 15.43
CA GLN A 122 0.88 13.57 14.58
C GLN A 122 -0.27 12.64 14.23
N ALA A 123 -0.28 12.13 12.98
CA ALA A 123 -1.23 11.15 12.53
C ALA A 123 -0.52 10.02 11.78
N ARG A 124 -1.05 8.80 11.90
CA ARG A 124 -0.63 7.66 11.08
C ARG A 124 -1.69 7.48 10.00
N LEU A 125 -1.30 7.61 8.75
CA LEU A 125 -2.17 7.49 7.60
C LEU A 125 -1.76 6.29 6.75
N GLY A 126 -2.74 5.56 6.22
CA GLY A 126 -2.51 4.39 5.36
C GLY A 126 -2.23 4.73 3.89
N GLY A 127 -2.13 6.00 3.54
CA GLY A 127 -1.79 6.46 2.19
C GLY A 127 -0.28 6.58 1.99
N SER A 128 0.17 6.52 0.73
CA SER A 128 1.55 6.79 0.34
C SER A 128 1.83 8.29 0.23
N SER A 129 3.10 8.68 0.28
CA SER A 129 3.55 10.05 0.12
C SER A 129 4.92 10.11 -0.55
N ASP A 130 5.11 11.07 -1.45
CA ASP A 130 6.41 11.36 -2.06
C ASP A 130 7.48 11.77 -1.03
N ALA A 131 7.07 12.18 0.16
CA ALA A 131 7.95 12.43 1.30
C ALA A 131 8.82 11.22 1.66
N ALA A 132 8.39 10.00 1.33
CA ALA A 132 9.16 8.78 1.51
C ALA A 132 10.50 8.82 0.75
N TYR A 133 10.50 9.33 -0.48
CA TYR A 133 11.73 9.42 -1.30
C TYR A 133 12.74 10.42 -0.73
N LEU A 134 12.26 11.51 -0.15
CA LEU A 134 13.12 12.49 0.54
C LEU A 134 13.77 11.88 1.77
N THR A 135 12.97 11.15 2.58
CA THR A 135 13.47 10.45 3.77
C THR A 135 14.50 9.39 3.40
N MET A 136 14.26 8.61 2.35
CA MET A 136 15.22 7.63 1.83
C MET A 136 16.53 8.27 1.34
N ALA A 137 16.44 9.50 0.83
CA ALA A 137 17.62 10.28 0.44
C ALA A 137 18.34 10.93 1.65
N GLY A 138 17.91 10.66 2.88
CA GLY A 138 18.51 11.20 4.11
C GLY A 138 18.09 12.65 4.42
N VAL A 139 17.04 13.16 3.79
CA VAL A 139 16.54 14.51 4.02
C VAL A 139 15.50 14.47 5.15
N PRO A 140 15.70 15.22 6.25
CA PRO A 140 14.67 15.37 7.29
C PRO A 140 13.38 15.90 6.68
N THR A 141 12.29 15.17 6.84
CA THR A 141 11.04 15.48 6.13
C THR A 141 9.84 15.37 7.07
N VAL A 142 8.91 16.30 6.91
CA VAL A 142 7.57 16.28 7.51
C VAL A 142 6.56 16.33 6.39
N CYS A 143 5.50 15.55 6.51
CA CYS A 143 4.45 15.42 5.49
C CYS A 143 3.11 15.96 6.01
N SER A 144 2.17 16.20 5.08
CA SER A 144 0.79 16.62 5.38
C SER A 144 0.69 17.99 6.10
N CYS A 145 1.58 18.93 5.76
CA CYS A 145 1.53 20.30 6.26
C CYS A 145 0.58 21.22 5.46
N GLY A 146 -0.12 20.70 4.45
CA GLY A 146 -1.03 21.47 3.61
C GLY A 146 -2.38 21.80 4.26
N THR A 147 -3.36 22.13 3.41
CA THR A 147 -4.73 22.48 3.83
C THR A 147 -5.41 21.35 4.60
N MET A 148 -6.29 21.72 5.53
CA MET A 148 -7.19 20.78 6.21
C MET A 148 -8.38 20.44 5.31
N GLY A 149 -8.78 19.19 5.28
CA GLY A 149 -9.91 18.71 4.50
C GLY A 149 -10.25 17.27 4.83
N GLU A 150 -11.31 16.77 4.24
CA GLU A 150 -11.77 15.39 4.46
C GLU A 150 -12.30 14.78 3.17
N TRP A 151 -12.58 13.47 3.22
CA TRP A 151 -13.18 12.67 2.15
C TRP A 151 -12.31 12.55 0.90
N ASN A 152 -10.98 12.51 1.05
CA ASN A 152 -10.03 12.36 -0.05
C ASN A 152 -10.43 11.24 -1.00
N HIS A 153 -10.25 11.49 -2.31
CA HIS A 153 -10.59 10.55 -3.39
C HIS A 153 -12.08 10.21 -3.54
N THR A 154 -12.96 11.07 -3.02
CA THR A 154 -14.41 10.90 -3.18
C THR A 154 -15.05 12.15 -3.80
N VAL A 155 -16.29 12.01 -4.30
CA VAL A 155 -17.07 13.14 -4.81
C VAL A 155 -17.49 14.16 -3.72
N ARG A 156 -17.19 13.87 -2.45
CA ARG A 156 -17.44 14.73 -1.29
C ARG A 156 -16.17 15.41 -0.78
N GLU A 157 -15.03 15.19 -1.45
CA GLU A 157 -13.76 15.79 -1.05
C GLU A 157 -13.85 17.31 -0.96
N TYR A 158 -13.35 17.86 0.12
CA TYR A 158 -13.27 19.29 0.31
C TYR A 158 -12.00 19.70 1.06
N ALA A 159 -11.59 20.96 0.88
CA ALA A 159 -10.57 21.63 1.68
C ALA A 159 -11.14 22.91 2.29
N LEU A 160 -10.72 23.22 3.52
CA LEU A 160 -11.08 24.45 4.21
C LEU A 160 -10.21 25.61 3.70
N ALA A 161 -10.82 26.58 3.00
CA ALA A 161 -10.10 27.69 2.39
C ALA A 161 -9.27 28.50 3.41
N ASP A 162 -9.80 28.74 4.60
CA ASP A 162 -9.11 29.48 5.66
C ASP A 162 -7.84 28.76 6.14
N SER A 163 -7.84 27.41 6.12
CA SER A 163 -6.67 26.64 6.50
C SER A 163 -5.48 26.81 5.56
N LEU A 164 -5.71 27.25 4.32
CA LEU A 164 -4.63 27.55 3.37
C LEU A 164 -3.75 28.71 3.91
N TYR A 165 -4.38 29.76 4.44
CA TYR A 165 -3.66 30.89 5.00
C TYR A 165 -2.98 30.55 6.32
N GLU A 166 -3.63 29.79 7.17
CA GLU A 166 -3.07 29.36 8.46
C GLU A 166 -1.86 28.44 8.29
N ARG A 167 -1.90 27.56 7.28
CA ARG A 167 -0.83 26.60 7.01
C ARG A 167 0.34 27.18 6.21
N ALA A 168 0.16 28.35 5.57
CA ALA A 168 1.21 29.05 4.83
C ALA A 168 2.04 30.01 5.70
N LYS A 169 1.64 30.25 6.95
CA LYS A 169 2.39 31.06 7.93
C LYS A 169 3.55 30.28 8.51
#